data_f330ed3e5140c29bd06333941253ab5c
#
_entry.id   f330ed3e5140c29bd06333941253ab5c
#
_cell.length_a   1.000
_cell.length_b   1.000
_cell.length_c   1.000
_cell.angle_alpha   90.00
_cell.angle_beta   90.00
_cell.angle_gamma   90.00
#
_symmetry.space_group_name_H-M   'P 1'
#
loop_
_entity.id
_entity.type
_entity.pdbx_description
1 polymer ?
#
loop_
_entity_poly.entity_id
_entity_poly.type
_entity_poly.pdbx_seq_one_letter_code
_entity_poly.pdbx_strand_id
1 'polypeptide(L)'
;SFLRNSRTNYAVNCSVAITSQPSADGIIYNSDYLSSNTFYQTLDMMDAATFVMKSERTLQAAIDRAGLVSVTTQAVSQNLQVSRYNETQVLLLTLTWNNAEAGVQLMNALVDSIKDILPETLMMGSVAMIDAPEATSTTGGGASQYVRLWVIFCVLGLAAGAGLAVLEFFLRPTLLNVKDVEDVLKLETLGSIPKDNSYFQKNMQLLSET
;
A
#
# COMPACT_ATOMS: atom_id res chain seq x y z
N SER A 1 -22.70 -9.60 20.34
CA SER A 1 -23.12 -8.71 19.25
C SER A 1 -21.96 -7.77 18.91
N PHE A 2 -21.06 -8.22 18.02
CA PHE A 2 -19.96 -7.41 17.48
C PHE A 2 -20.49 -6.62 16.28
N LEU A 3 -21.22 -5.54 16.51
CA LEU A 3 -21.44 -4.51 15.51
C LEU A 3 -20.15 -3.69 15.41
N ARG A 4 -19.27 -4.13 14.52
CA ARG A 4 -18.11 -3.36 14.06
C ARG A 4 -18.67 -2.13 13.35
N ASN A 5 -18.67 -1.00 14.07
CA ASN A 5 -19.01 0.31 13.54
C ASN A 5 -17.99 0.60 12.40
N SER A 6 -18.34 0.30 11.16
CA SER A 6 -17.51 0.64 10.01
C SER A 6 -17.58 2.16 9.85
N ARG A 7 -16.66 2.87 10.49
CA ARG A 7 -16.48 4.30 10.26
C ARG A 7 -16.03 4.45 8.81
N THR A 8 -16.88 5.01 8.00
CA THR A 8 -16.51 5.40 6.63
C THR A 8 -15.47 6.49 6.75
N ASN A 9 -14.26 6.23 6.29
CA ASN A 9 -13.23 7.23 6.21
C ASN A 9 -13.28 7.86 4.81
N TYR A 10 -12.98 9.13 4.75
CA TYR A 10 -12.89 9.90 3.51
C TYR A 10 -11.45 10.32 3.29
N ALA A 11 -10.94 10.15 2.07
CA ALA A 11 -9.68 10.73 1.65
C ALA A 11 -9.97 12.08 1.01
N VAL A 12 -9.44 13.13 1.56
CA VAL A 12 -9.48 14.47 0.99
C VAL A 12 -8.16 14.70 0.28
N ASN A 13 -8.20 14.86 -1.03
CA ASN A 13 -7.03 15.07 -1.87
C ASN A 13 -6.98 16.52 -2.33
N CYS A 14 -5.78 17.07 -2.36
CA CYS A 14 -5.49 18.41 -2.85
C CYS A 14 -4.09 18.43 -3.44
N SER A 15 -3.85 19.23 -4.47
CA SER A 15 -2.52 19.45 -5.03
C SER A 15 -2.11 20.91 -4.94
N VAL A 16 -0.86 21.15 -4.54
CA VAL A 16 -0.27 22.47 -4.43
C VAL A 16 1.04 22.54 -5.19
N ALA A 17 1.25 23.62 -5.93
CA ALA A 17 2.53 23.93 -6.55
C ALA A 17 3.30 24.94 -5.71
N ILE A 18 4.61 24.73 -5.59
CA ILE A 18 5.52 25.65 -4.91
C ILE A 18 6.39 26.30 -5.97
N THR A 19 6.37 27.63 -6.02
CA THR A 19 7.19 28.40 -6.96
C THR A 19 8.43 28.91 -6.23
N SER A 20 9.61 28.64 -6.77
CA SER A 20 10.88 29.06 -6.18
C SER A 20 11.21 30.53 -6.36
N GLN A 21 10.41 31.30 -7.09
CA GLN A 21 10.65 32.73 -7.30
C GLN A 21 9.81 33.59 -6.34
N PRO A 22 10.42 34.53 -5.61
CA PRO A 22 9.68 35.59 -4.95
C PRO A 22 9.00 36.41 -6.04
N SER A 23 7.70 36.63 -5.93
CA SER A 23 6.96 37.59 -6.74
C SER A 23 7.37 39.02 -6.34
N ALA A 24 8.56 39.43 -6.71
CA ALA A 24 8.98 40.83 -6.62
C ALA A 24 9.18 41.35 -8.03
N ASP A 25 8.26 42.21 -8.41
CA ASP A 25 8.35 43.22 -9.49
C ASP A 25 9.11 42.80 -10.76
N GLY A 26 8.36 42.29 -11.74
CA GLY A 26 8.62 42.64 -13.16
C GLY A 26 9.95 42.21 -13.81
N ILE A 27 10.82 41.48 -13.16
CA ILE A 27 12.07 41.06 -13.76
C ILE A 27 11.84 39.67 -14.37
N ILE A 28 11.62 39.65 -15.68
CA ILE A 28 11.67 38.47 -16.52
C ILE A 28 13.11 38.00 -16.51
N TYR A 29 13.45 36.99 -15.65
CA TYR A 29 14.70 36.30 -15.78
C TYR A 29 14.66 35.45 -17.05
N ASN A 30 15.54 35.75 -18.00
CA ASN A 30 15.78 34.98 -19.20
C ASN A 30 15.96 33.48 -18.80
N SER A 31 15.20 32.63 -19.48
CA SER A 31 15.15 31.19 -19.30
C SER A 31 16.46 30.42 -19.50
N ASP A 32 17.56 31.09 -19.80
CA ASP A 32 18.86 30.45 -20.12
C ASP A 32 19.74 30.13 -18.91
N TYR A 33 19.33 30.49 -17.69
CA TYR A 33 20.09 30.22 -16.46
C TYR A 33 19.39 29.29 -15.47
N LEU A 34 18.50 28.43 -15.93
CA LEU A 34 18.08 27.25 -15.14
C LEU A 34 19.23 26.23 -15.15
N SER A 35 20.33 26.59 -14.48
CA SER A 35 21.41 25.64 -14.26
C SER A 35 20.87 24.48 -13.44
N SER A 36 21.37 23.26 -13.73
CA SER A 36 21.09 22.03 -12.98
C SER A 36 21.16 22.22 -11.46
N ASN A 37 21.97 23.15 -10.99
CA ASN A 37 22.09 23.50 -9.58
C ASN A 37 20.82 24.10 -8.96
N THR A 38 20.07 24.90 -9.69
CA THR A 38 18.80 25.47 -9.22
C THR A 38 17.70 24.40 -9.12
N PHE A 39 17.74 23.41 -9.99
CA PHE A 39 16.82 22.30 -9.95
C PHE A 39 17.03 21.41 -8.69
N TYR A 40 18.28 21.05 -8.38
CA TYR A 40 18.58 20.27 -7.18
C TYR A 40 18.27 21.05 -5.88
N GLN A 41 18.58 22.36 -5.84
CA GLN A 41 18.19 23.20 -4.70
C GLN A 41 16.67 23.24 -4.50
N THR A 42 15.91 23.26 -5.58
CA THR A 42 14.44 23.21 -5.49
C THR A 42 13.95 21.85 -4.97
N LEU A 43 14.60 20.74 -5.33
CA LEU A 43 14.25 19.43 -4.82
C LEU A 43 14.52 19.29 -3.30
N ASP A 44 15.66 19.79 -2.83
CA ASP A 44 15.99 19.81 -1.40
C ASP A 44 15.00 20.69 -0.61
N MET A 45 14.57 21.81 -1.20
CA MET A 45 13.54 22.67 -0.63
C MET A 45 12.16 21.99 -0.52
N MET A 46 11.83 21.04 -1.41
CA MET A 46 10.56 20.30 -1.32
C MET A 46 10.48 19.42 -0.07
N ASP A 47 11.60 18.83 0.34
CA ASP A 47 11.64 18.03 1.56
C ASP A 47 11.49 18.93 2.80
N ALA A 48 12.15 20.09 2.79
CA ALA A 48 11.96 21.10 3.83
C ALA A 48 10.52 21.63 3.87
N ALA A 49 9.89 21.88 2.71
CA ALA A 49 8.51 22.28 2.62
C ALA A 49 7.57 21.22 3.20
N THR A 50 7.80 19.95 2.88
CA THR A 50 7.03 18.83 3.44
C THR A 50 7.12 18.77 4.96
N PHE A 51 8.30 19.02 5.51
CA PHE A 51 8.51 19.09 6.96
C PHE A 51 7.75 20.25 7.60
N VAL A 52 7.84 21.46 7.01
CA VAL A 52 7.11 22.64 7.50
C VAL A 52 5.60 22.46 7.43
N MET A 53 5.08 21.85 6.35
CA MET A 53 3.66 21.54 6.21
C MET A 53 3.12 20.61 7.31
N LYS A 54 3.95 19.69 7.80
CA LYS A 54 3.61 18.78 8.90
C LYS A 54 4.00 19.31 10.29
N SER A 55 4.58 20.49 10.36
CA SER A 55 4.98 21.08 11.63
C SER A 55 3.78 21.39 12.52
N GLU A 56 3.98 21.33 13.83
CA GLU A 56 2.95 21.63 14.81
C GLU A 56 2.37 23.06 14.62
N ARG A 57 3.23 24.04 14.28
CA ARG A 57 2.81 25.41 14.01
C ARG A 57 1.81 25.48 12.85
N THR A 58 2.08 24.80 11.75
CA THR A 58 1.22 24.81 10.56
C THR A 58 -0.09 24.07 10.84
N LEU A 59 -0.02 22.91 11.48
CA LEU A 59 -1.20 22.12 11.80
C LEU A 59 -2.09 22.80 12.82
N GLN A 60 -1.53 23.47 13.84
CA GLN A 60 -2.30 24.24 14.81
C GLN A 60 -3.00 25.43 14.14
N ALA A 61 -2.30 26.19 13.31
CA ALA A 61 -2.90 27.28 12.56
C ALA A 61 -4.06 26.82 11.65
N ALA A 62 -3.93 25.64 11.05
CA ALA A 62 -5.00 25.03 10.25
C ALA A 62 -6.21 24.64 11.08
N ILE A 63 -6.00 24.02 12.26
CA ILE A 63 -7.06 23.63 13.17
C ILE A 63 -7.82 24.86 13.69
N ASP A 64 -7.09 25.90 14.07
CA ASP A 64 -7.66 27.15 14.57
C ASP A 64 -8.51 27.85 13.49
N ARG A 65 -8.03 27.87 12.26
CA ARG A 65 -8.78 28.42 11.10
C ARG A 65 -10.01 27.59 10.75
N ALA A 66 -9.90 26.27 10.86
CA ALA A 66 -11.04 25.38 10.62
C ALA A 66 -12.07 25.42 11.76
N GLY A 67 -11.75 26.01 12.92
CA GLY A 67 -12.65 26.07 14.07
C GLY A 67 -12.94 24.73 14.71
N LEU A 68 -12.05 23.74 14.54
CA LEU A 68 -12.22 22.36 15.00
C LEU A 68 -11.60 22.17 16.39
N VAL A 69 -12.28 22.63 17.43
CA VAL A 69 -11.78 22.65 18.84
C VAL A 69 -11.44 21.24 19.40
N SER A 70 -12.01 20.17 18.87
CA SER A 70 -11.79 18.81 19.36
C SER A 70 -10.69 18.04 18.62
N VAL A 71 -10.02 18.67 17.67
CA VAL A 71 -8.98 18.05 16.82
C VAL A 71 -7.59 18.41 17.37
N THR A 72 -6.73 17.40 17.49
CA THR A 72 -5.34 17.60 17.92
C THR A 72 -4.38 17.62 16.73
N THR A 73 -3.30 18.38 16.81
CA THR A 73 -2.24 18.41 15.80
C THR A 73 -1.68 17.02 15.49
N GLN A 74 -1.56 16.17 16.52
CA GLN A 74 -1.11 14.79 16.37
C GLN A 74 -2.08 13.95 15.51
N ALA A 75 -3.39 14.10 15.73
CA ALA A 75 -4.40 13.39 14.94
C ALA A 75 -4.35 13.81 13.48
N VAL A 76 -4.16 15.10 13.18
CA VAL A 76 -4.01 15.61 11.82
C VAL A 76 -2.72 15.10 11.20
N SER A 77 -1.59 15.18 11.89
CA SER A 77 -0.28 14.73 11.42
C SER A 77 -0.25 13.25 11.04
N GLN A 78 -0.89 12.40 11.82
CA GLN A 78 -0.97 10.95 11.57
C GLN A 78 -1.83 10.60 10.34
N ASN A 79 -2.83 11.41 10.06
CA ASN A 79 -3.77 11.18 8.96
C ASN A 79 -3.46 12.02 7.71
N LEU A 80 -2.48 12.91 7.78
CA LEU A 80 -2.00 13.73 6.68
C LEU A 80 -0.81 13.08 6.00
N GLN A 81 -0.96 12.74 4.73
CA GLN A 81 0.13 12.32 3.86
C GLN A 81 0.46 13.45 2.89
N VAL A 82 1.75 13.76 2.80
CA VAL A 82 2.29 14.70 1.83
C VAL A 82 3.28 13.93 0.98
N SER A 83 3.07 13.93 -0.32
CA SER A 83 3.92 13.26 -1.28
C SER A 83 4.23 14.18 -2.45
N ARG A 84 5.42 14.07 -3.01
CA ARG A 84 5.80 14.80 -4.22
C ARG A 84 5.32 14.06 -5.46
N TYR A 85 4.78 14.80 -6.42
CA TYR A 85 4.39 14.25 -7.70
C TYR A 85 5.61 14.14 -8.62
N ASN A 86 6.19 12.95 -8.71
CA ASN A 86 7.43 12.70 -9.42
C ASN A 86 8.55 13.67 -8.98
N GLU A 87 9.41 14.10 -9.91
CA GLU A 87 10.46 15.10 -9.66
C GLU A 87 9.97 16.51 -10.01
N THR A 88 8.71 16.85 -9.69
CA THR A 88 8.12 18.15 -9.95
C THR A 88 8.02 19.00 -8.69
N GLN A 89 7.69 20.28 -8.87
CA GLN A 89 7.42 21.24 -7.78
C GLN A 89 5.99 21.14 -7.26
N VAL A 90 5.31 20.00 -7.49
CA VAL A 90 3.93 19.75 -7.06
C VAL A 90 3.93 18.78 -5.90
N LEU A 91 3.25 19.16 -4.83
CA LEU A 91 2.98 18.31 -3.66
C LEU A 91 1.51 17.91 -3.66
N LEU A 92 1.31 16.61 -3.45
CA LEU A 92 -0.01 16.01 -3.26
C LEU A 92 -0.24 15.86 -1.76
N LEU A 93 -1.31 16.46 -1.27
CA LEU A 93 -1.77 16.35 0.10
C LEU A 93 -2.97 15.41 0.13
N THR A 94 -2.92 14.41 1.01
CA THR A 94 -4.03 13.49 1.24
C THR A 94 -4.32 13.44 2.73
N LEU A 95 -5.50 13.86 3.12
CA LEU A 95 -5.98 13.82 4.50
C LEU A 95 -7.06 12.74 4.63
N THR A 96 -6.84 11.75 5.49
CA THR A 96 -7.85 10.74 5.80
C THR A 96 -8.66 11.18 7.01
N TRP A 97 -9.97 11.40 6.83
CA TRP A 97 -10.84 11.90 7.89
C TRP A 97 -12.16 11.13 7.97
N ASN A 98 -12.78 11.14 9.15
CA ASN A 98 -14.05 10.42 9.41
C ASN A 98 -15.30 11.14 8.89
N ASN A 99 -15.20 12.41 8.55
CA ASN A 99 -16.26 13.24 8.01
C ASN A 99 -15.75 13.99 6.78
N ALA A 100 -16.46 13.87 5.66
CA ALA A 100 -16.07 14.51 4.40
C ALA A 100 -16.01 16.02 4.49
N GLU A 101 -17.05 16.65 5.05
CA GLU A 101 -17.17 18.09 5.19
C GLU A 101 -16.06 18.67 6.08
N ALA A 102 -15.89 18.11 7.28
CA ALA A 102 -14.85 18.54 8.22
C ALA A 102 -13.44 18.30 7.64
N GLY A 103 -13.25 17.22 6.87
CA GLY A 103 -11.99 16.94 6.18
C GLY A 103 -11.67 17.97 5.10
N VAL A 104 -12.63 18.34 4.28
CA VAL A 104 -12.48 19.39 3.25
C VAL A 104 -12.22 20.75 3.90
N GLN A 105 -12.96 21.08 4.96
CA GLN A 105 -12.77 22.33 5.70
C GLN A 105 -11.36 22.41 6.31
N LEU A 106 -10.90 21.32 6.93
CA LEU A 106 -9.56 21.24 7.52
C LEU A 106 -8.47 21.31 6.44
N MET A 107 -8.66 20.67 5.28
CA MET A 107 -7.70 20.72 4.18
C MET A 107 -7.61 22.13 3.58
N ASN A 108 -8.73 22.82 3.38
CA ASN A 108 -8.73 24.22 2.94
C ASN A 108 -7.96 25.12 3.92
N ALA A 109 -8.27 25.01 5.20
CA ALA A 109 -7.59 25.76 6.25
C ALA A 109 -6.09 25.45 6.32
N LEU A 110 -5.72 24.18 6.06
CA LEU A 110 -4.33 23.75 5.99
C LEU A 110 -3.60 24.40 4.82
N VAL A 111 -4.19 24.35 3.62
CA VAL A 111 -3.59 24.98 2.42
C VAL A 111 -3.42 26.50 2.61
N ASP A 112 -4.40 27.17 3.22
CA ASP A 112 -4.30 28.60 3.49
C ASP A 112 -3.23 28.91 4.55
N SER A 113 -3.06 28.04 5.57
CA SER A 113 -1.98 28.16 6.54
C SER A 113 -0.60 27.92 5.91
N ILE A 114 -0.53 26.98 4.98
CA ILE A 114 0.69 26.71 4.21
C ILE A 114 1.08 27.91 3.34
N LYS A 115 0.12 28.55 2.67
CA LYS A 115 0.37 29.75 1.86
C LYS A 115 0.98 30.89 2.66
N ASP A 116 0.61 31.02 3.93
CA ASP A 116 1.13 32.08 4.79
C ASP A 116 2.48 31.70 5.43
N ILE A 117 2.58 30.48 5.98
CA ILE A 117 3.72 30.07 6.81
C ILE A 117 4.92 29.65 5.95
N LEU A 118 4.69 28.99 4.81
CA LEU A 118 5.77 28.40 4.02
C LEU A 118 6.70 29.47 3.41
N PRO A 119 6.18 30.53 2.76
CA PRO A 119 7.02 31.60 2.22
C PRO A 119 7.81 32.32 3.31
N GLU A 120 7.19 32.55 4.48
CA GLU A 120 7.85 33.20 5.62
C GLU A 120 9.00 32.35 6.19
N THR A 121 8.79 31.04 6.29
CA THR A 121 9.75 30.15 6.96
C THR A 121 10.91 29.74 6.08
N LEU A 122 10.67 29.49 4.79
CA LEU A 122 11.67 28.96 3.87
C LEU A 122 12.20 30.01 2.89
N MET A 123 11.74 31.27 2.98
CA MET A 123 12.05 32.33 2.02
C MET A 123 11.81 31.88 0.57
N MET A 124 10.81 31.02 0.39
CA MET A 124 10.41 30.51 -0.92
C MET A 124 9.41 31.48 -1.58
N GLY A 125 9.18 31.26 -2.87
CA GLY A 125 8.17 31.98 -3.61
C GLY A 125 6.75 31.70 -3.11
N SER A 126 5.78 31.80 -4.00
CA SER A 126 4.37 31.60 -3.66
C SER A 126 3.96 30.14 -3.70
N VAL A 127 2.97 29.81 -2.88
CA VAL A 127 2.28 28.51 -2.92
C VAL A 127 0.96 28.69 -3.63
N ALA A 128 0.78 27.99 -4.74
CA ALA A 128 -0.46 28.00 -5.52
C ALA A 128 -1.21 26.67 -5.34
N MET A 129 -2.49 26.74 -5.04
CA MET A 129 -3.37 25.57 -5.08
C MET A 129 -3.69 25.26 -6.54
N ILE A 130 -3.44 24.02 -6.97
CA ILE A 130 -3.75 23.54 -8.32
C ILE A 130 -5.17 22.96 -8.32
N ASP A 131 -5.40 21.95 -7.45
CA ASP A 131 -6.69 21.30 -7.31
C ASP A 131 -7.29 21.63 -5.96
N ALA A 132 -8.58 21.97 -5.96
CA ALA A 132 -9.34 22.20 -4.73
C ALA A 132 -9.50 20.88 -3.95
N PRO A 133 -9.57 20.93 -2.60
CA PRO A 133 -9.79 19.76 -1.80
C PRO A 133 -11.10 19.06 -2.14
N GLU A 134 -11.03 17.81 -2.58
CA GLU A 134 -12.17 16.96 -2.85
C GLU A 134 -12.16 15.74 -1.95
N ALA A 135 -13.31 15.44 -1.32
CA ALA A 135 -13.47 14.26 -0.48
C ALA A 135 -13.95 13.08 -1.30
N THR A 136 -13.17 12.01 -1.32
CA THR A 136 -13.56 10.73 -1.92
C THR A 136 -13.78 9.71 -0.80
N SER A 137 -14.91 8.98 -0.84
CA SER A 137 -15.17 7.93 0.13
C SER A 137 -14.14 6.81 -0.03
N THR A 138 -13.30 6.58 0.97
CA THR A 138 -12.41 5.43 1.03
C THR A 138 -13.16 4.25 1.64
N THR A 139 -14.05 3.65 0.87
CA THR A 139 -14.65 2.38 1.28
C THR A 139 -13.58 1.30 1.10
N GLY A 140 -12.76 1.05 2.13
CA GLY A 140 -11.92 -0.14 2.18
C GLY A 140 -10.40 0.01 2.16
N GLY A 141 -9.81 1.17 2.49
CA GLY A 141 -8.34 1.30 2.57
C GLY A 141 -7.65 0.34 3.56
N GLY A 142 -8.35 -0.10 4.61
CA GLY A 142 -7.84 -1.09 5.57
C GLY A 142 -7.93 -2.53 5.08
N ALA A 143 -8.95 -2.89 4.30
CA ALA A 143 -9.12 -4.26 3.81
C ALA A 143 -8.08 -4.64 2.75
N SER A 144 -7.69 -3.70 1.89
CA SER A 144 -6.73 -3.94 0.79
C SER A 144 -5.34 -4.36 1.28
N GLN A 145 -4.83 -3.78 2.36
CA GLN A 145 -3.54 -4.16 2.93
C GLN A 145 -3.58 -5.57 3.55
N TYR A 146 -4.65 -5.88 4.26
CA TYR A 146 -4.82 -7.23 4.84
C TYR A 146 -5.03 -8.29 3.77
N VAL A 147 -5.81 -8.00 2.72
CA VAL A 147 -5.99 -8.92 1.59
C VAL A 147 -4.66 -9.21 0.90
N ARG A 148 -3.82 -8.20 0.67
CA ARG A 148 -2.48 -8.39 0.09
C ARG A 148 -1.58 -9.27 0.97
N LEU A 149 -1.59 -9.06 2.28
CA LEU A 149 -0.88 -9.88 3.24
C LEU A 149 -1.39 -11.33 3.23
N TRP A 150 -2.71 -11.53 3.21
CA TRP A 150 -3.31 -12.86 3.15
C TRP A 150 -2.93 -13.60 1.87
N VAL A 151 -2.91 -12.94 0.72
CA VAL A 151 -2.47 -13.53 -0.56
C VAL A 151 -1.02 -13.98 -0.48
N ILE A 152 -0.12 -13.17 0.09
CA ILE A 152 1.29 -13.54 0.27
C ILE A 152 1.44 -14.78 1.17
N PHE A 153 0.72 -14.83 2.29
CA PHE A 153 0.74 -16.00 3.18
C PHE A 153 0.15 -17.25 2.52
N CYS A 154 -0.88 -17.12 1.69
CA CYS A 154 -1.46 -18.23 0.94
C CYS A 154 -0.46 -18.82 -0.06
N VAL A 155 0.25 -17.97 -0.82
CA VAL A 155 1.27 -18.40 -1.79
C VAL A 155 2.46 -19.07 -1.07
N LEU A 156 2.93 -18.49 0.04
CA LEU A 156 4.00 -19.08 0.86
C LEU A 156 3.59 -20.43 1.45
N GLY A 157 2.36 -20.55 1.96
CA GLY A 157 1.83 -21.80 2.50
C GLY A 157 1.72 -22.90 1.43
N LEU A 158 1.27 -22.55 0.23
CA LEU A 158 1.22 -23.47 -0.92
C LEU A 158 2.63 -23.95 -1.33
N ALA A 159 3.59 -23.03 -1.41
CA ALA A 159 4.97 -23.38 -1.76
C ALA A 159 5.62 -24.29 -0.70
N ALA A 160 5.42 -24.00 0.58
CA ALA A 160 5.91 -24.83 1.68
C ALA A 160 5.24 -26.21 1.70
N GLY A 161 3.91 -26.28 1.49
CA GLY A 161 3.17 -27.54 1.42
C GLY A 161 3.61 -28.41 0.25
N ALA A 162 3.79 -27.83 -0.93
CA ALA A 162 4.31 -28.55 -2.09
C ALA A 162 5.74 -29.07 -1.85
N GLY A 163 6.60 -28.24 -1.22
CA GLY A 163 7.95 -28.64 -0.87
C GLY A 163 8.00 -29.82 0.11
N LEU A 164 7.15 -29.81 1.12
CA LEU A 164 7.03 -30.93 2.08
C LEU A 164 6.52 -32.20 1.41
N ALA A 165 5.54 -32.11 0.50
CA ALA A 165 5.02 -33.25 -0.22
C ALA A 165 6.08 -33.89 -1.12
N VAL A 166 6.88 -33.09 -1.81
CA VAL A 166 8.01 -33.59 -2.61
C VAL A 166 9.08 -34.24 -1.70
N LEU A 167 9.38 -33.62 -0.58
CA LEU A 167 10.33 -34.16 0.38
C LEU A 167 9.85 -35.52 0.95
N GLU A 168 8.56 -35.63 1.28
CA GLU A 168 7.98 -36.90 1.75
C GLU A 168 8.04 -37.99 0.66
N PHE A 169 7.81 -37.61 -0.61
CA PHE A 169 7.95 -38.52 -1.74
C PHE A 169 9.40 -39.08 -1.87
N PHE A 170 10.40 -38.24 -1.67
CA PHE A 170 11.80 -38.68 -1.71
C PHE A 170 12.23 -39.47 -0.49
N LEU A 171 11.68 -39.19 0.70
CA LEU A 171 12.03 -39.86 1.95
C LEU A 171 11.31 -41.20 2.16
N ARG A 172 10.18 -41.40 1.47
CA ARG A 172 9.47 -42.70 1.48
C ARG A 172 9.65 -43.38 0.12
N PRO A 173 10.71 -44.16 -0.08
CA PRO A 173 10.84 -45.00 -1.26
C PRO A 173 9.70 -46.02 -1.26
N THR A 174 8.62 -45.73 -1.98
CA THR A 174 7.55 -46.69 -2.22
C THR A 174 8.06 -47.64 -3.29
N LEU A 175 8.32 -48.88 -2.92
CA LEU A 175 8.68 -49.95 -3.84
C LEU A 175 7.45 -50.26 -4.72
N LEU A 176 7.35 -49.62 -5.87
CA LEU A 176 6.20 -49.71 -6.79
C LEU A 176 6.39 -50.82 -7.83
N ASN A 177 7.61 -51.28 -8.03
CA ASN A 177 7.92 -52.24 -9.09
C ASN A 177 8.89 -53.32 -8.60
N VAL A 178 8.83 -54.51 -9.20
CA VAL A 178 9.73 -55.62 -8.93
C VAL A 178 11.21 -55.22 -9.11
N LYS A 179 11.51 -54.38 -10.09
CA LYS A 179 12.85 -53.85 -10.33
C LYS A 179 13.38 -52.95 -9.20
N ASP A 180 12.51 -52.21 -8.52
CA ASP A 180 12.91 -51.34 -7.41
C ASP A 180 13.35 -52.20 -6.19
N VAL A 181 12.77 -53.42 -6.06
CA VAL A 181 13.14 -54.36 -5.01
C VAL A 181 14.54 -54.97 -5.29
N GLU A 182 14.83 -55.29 -6.54
CA GLU A 182 16.14 -55.80 -6.96
C GLU A 182 17.26 -54.78 -6.77
N ASP A 183 16.99 -53.52 -7.19
CA ASP A 183 17.99 -52.45 -7.13
C ASP A 183 18.28 -52.01 -5.67
N VAL A 184 17.26 -51.96 -4.80
CA VAL A 184 17.39 -51.46 -3.42
C VAL A 184 17.91 -52.58 -2.49
N LEU A 185 17.39 -53.78 -2.64
CA LEU A 185 17.73 -54.90 -1.75
C LEU A 185 18.87 -55.78 -2.28
N LYS A 186 19.26 -55.62 -3.55
CA LYS A 186 20.27 -56.45 -4.24
C LYS A 186 20.00 -57.95 -4.12
N LEU A 187 18.72 -58.33 -4.05
CA LEU A 187 18.24 -59.70 -3.97
C LEU A 187 17.52 -60.02 -5.28
N GLU A 188 17.82 -61.20 -5.86
CA GLU A 188 17.14 -61.69 -7.05
C GLU A 188 15.70 -62.06 -6.72
N THR A 189 14.74 -61.52 -7.44
CA THR A 189 13.31 -61.78 -7.18
C THR A 189 12.91 -63.14 -7.70
N LEU A 190 12.54 -64.04 -6.82
CA LEU A 190 12.13 -65.41 -7.15
C LEU A 190 10.75 -65.49 -7.84
N GLY A 191 9.98 -64.44 -7.81
CA GLY A 191 8.69 -64.34 -8.49
C GLY A 191 7.82 -63.22 -7.94
N SER A 192 6.87 -62.74 -8.74
CA SER A 192 5.83 -61.79 -8.30
C SER A 192 4.46 -62.45 -8.44
N ILE A 193 3.63 -62.32 -7.42
CA ILE A 193 2.23 -62.77 -7.45
C ILE A 193 1.37 -61.66 -7.99
N PRO A 194 0.83 -61.74 -9.22
CA PRO A 194 -0.06 -60.72 -9.74
C PRO A 194 -1.34 -60.67 -8.91
N LYS A 195 -1.81 -59.44 -8.60
CA LYS A 195 -3.10 -59.25 -7.95
C LYS A 195 -4.21 -59.65 -8.89
N ASP A 196 -4.73 -60.85 -8.75
CA ASP A 196 -5.82 -61.36 -9.58
C ASP A 196 -7.15 -60.80 -9.09
N ASN A 197 -7.72 -59.85 -9.88
CA ASN A 197 -9.03 -59.30 -9.62
C ASN A 197 -10.16 -60.15 -10.19
N SER A 198 -9.86 -61.28 -10.82
CA SER A 198 -10.85 -62.16 -11.48
C SER A 198 -11.82 -62.83 -10.51
N TYR A 199 -11.39 -63.10 -9.31
CA TYR A 199 -12.24 -63.71 -8.27
C TYR A 199 -13.37 -62.80 -7.79
N PHE A 200 -13.15 -61.47 -7.76
CA PHE A 200 -14.21 -60.53 -7.37
C PHE A 200 -15.29 -60.38 -8.43
N GLN A 201 -14.92 -60.39 -9.69
CA GLN A 201 -15.90 -60.25 -10.80
C GLN A 201 -16.75 -61.52 -10.94
N LYS A 202 -16.16 -62.73 -10.74
CA LYS A 202 -16.89 -63.98 -10.86
C LYS A 202 -17.92 -64.18 -9.73
N ASN A 203 -17.62 -63.73 -8.51
CA ASN A 203 -18.56 -63.78 -7.40
C ASN A 203 -19.69 -62.78 -7.50
N MET A 204 -19.46 -61.63 -8.14
CA MET A 204 -20.53 -60.63 -8.41
C MET A 204 -21.53 -61.09 -9.49
N GLN A 205 -21.04 -61.88 -10.49
CA GLN A 205 -21.95 -62.44 -11.49
C GLN A 205 -22.88 -63.53 -10.91
N LEU A 206 -22.36 -64.38 -10.01
CA LEU A 206 -23.14 -65.42 -9.36
C LEU A 206 -24.25 -64.85 -8.42
N LEU A 207 -24.04 -63.67 -7.86
CA LEU A 207 -25.04 -63.00 -7.00
C LEU A 207 -26.08 -62.23 -7.78
N SER A 208 -25.88 -61.99 -9.07
CA SER A 208 -26.85 -61.31 -9.93
C SER A 208 -27.84 -62.25 -10.66
N GLU A 209 -27.61 -63.61 -10.57
CA GLU A 209 -28.44 -64.61 -11.21
C GLU A 209 -29.35 -65.35 -10.21
N THR A 210 -29.43 -64.92 -8.94
CA THR A 210 -30.36 -65.39 -7.91
C THR A 210 -31.35 -64.27 -7.56
#